data_d14b36ab5a04c8c1c2334705cffc01ed
#
_entry.id   d14b36ab5a04c8c1c2334705cffc01ed
#
_cell.length_a   1.000
_cell.length_b   1.000
_cell.length_c   1.000
_cell.angle_alpha   90.00
_cell.angle_beta   90.00
_cell.angle_gamma   90.00
#
_symmetry.space_group_name_H-M   'P 1'
#
loop_
_entity.id
_entity.type
_entity.pdbx_description
1 polymer ?
#
loop_
_entity_poly.entity_id
_entity_poly.type
_entity_poly.pdbx_seq_one_letter_code
_entity_poly.pdbx_strand_id
1 'polypeptide(L)'
;MADRTPRKTTTREDNSRRKPWAPPSHLQAPDAPPGYVHRWIRVAMRGEEDKMNVNSKLREGWEPVRKDEYPDYEAPTIDEGRYEGVIGQGGLMLCRIPVETVEERTAYYGGRTREQMTAVDQYLMKEQHPSMPIQNDRQSRVTFGGRERDSN
;
A
#
# COMPACT_ATOMS: atom_id res chain seq x y z
N MET A 1 42.26 14.52 -52.12
CA MET A 1 41.11 13.75 -51.55
C MET A 1 41.16 13.94 -50.05
N ALA A 2 40.21 14.66 -49.51
CA ALA A 2 40.13 14.97 -48.07
C ALA A 2 39.42 13.84 -47.34
N ASP A 3 40.15 13.16 -46.49
CA ASP A 3 39.64 12.07 -45.64
C ASP A 3 38.72 12.63 -44.59
N ARG A 4 37.41 12.40 -44.75
CA ARG A 4 36.36 12.80 -43.79
C ARG A 4 36.29 11.76 -42.72
N THR A 5 36.91 12.01 -41.56
CA THR A 5 36.69 11.25 -40.35
C THR A 5 35.17 11.20 -40.00
N PRO A 6 34.58 10.00 -39.84
CA PRO A 6 33.16 9.91 -39.46
C PRO A 6 32.95 10.55 -38.11
N ARG A 7 31.98 11.49 -38.03
CA ARG A 7 31.48 12.03 -36.76
C ARG A 7 31.07 10.86 -35.89
N LYS A 8 31.77 10.66 -34.77
CA LYS A 8 31.28 9.82 -33.69
C LYS A 8 29.90 10.29 -33.35
N THR A 9 28.87 9.51 -33.68
CA THR A 9 27.57 9.61 -33.10
C THR A 9 27.75 9.30 -31.63
N THR A 10 27.85 10.37 -30.81
CA THR A 10 27.77 10.23 -29.37
C THR A 10 26.40 9.63 -29.11
N THR A 11 26.39 8.31 -28.97
CA THR A 11 25.23 7.57 -28.50
C THR A 11 24.75 8.33 -27.26
N ARG A 12 23.50 8.64 -27.25
CA ARG A 12 22.79 9.33 -26.15
C ARG A 12 22.71 8.38 -24.97
N GLU A 13 23.91 8.01 -24.45
CA GLU A 13 24.07 7.18 -23.28
C GLU A 13 23.69 8.03 -22.09
N ASP A 14 22.68 7.56 -21.37
CA ASP A 14 22.32 7.93 -20.02
C ASP A 14 22.11 9.42 -19.71
N ASN A 15 21.24 10.05 -20.46
CA ASN A 15 20.48 11.12 -19.86
C ASN A 15 19.34 10.46 -19.05
N SER A 16 19.69 9.81 -17.93
CA SER A 16 18.71 9.47 -16.91
C SER A 16 18.04 10.77 -16.57
N ARG A 17 16.86 11.00 -17.15
CA ARG A 17 16.09 12.22 -16.92
C ARG A 17 15.98 12.37 -15.41
N ARG A 18 16.62 13.42 -14.91
CA ARG A 18 16.54 13.80 -13.50
C ARG A 18 15.09 13.63 -13.08
N LYS A 19 14.82 12.77 -12.09
CA LYS A 19 13.46 12.61 -11.58
C LYS A 19 12.92 13.99 -11.25
N PRO A 20 11.73 14.36 -11.72
CA PRO A 20 11.14 15.64 -11.35
C PRO A 20 11.07 15.72 -9.83
N TRP A 21 11.40 16.89 -9.29
CA TRP A 21 11.31 17.10 -7.85
C TRP A 21 9.89 16.83 -7.37
N ALA A 22 9.75 16.00 -6.36
CA ALA A 22 8.51 15.75 -5.64
C ALA A 22 8.78 15.93 -4.14
N PRO A 23 7.84 16.44 -3.37
CA PRO A 23 8.00 16.56 -1.93
C PRO A 23 8.23 15.16 -1.33
N PRO A 24 9.18 15.02 -0.40
CA PRO A 24 9.43 13.74 0.25
C PRO A 24 8.19 13.28 1.01
N SER A 25 7.90 11.99 0.93
CA SER A 25 6.81 11.42 1.71
C SER A 25 7.19 11.37 3.20
N HIS A 26 6.33 11.86 4.06
CA HIS A 26 6.52 11.74 5.50
C HIS A 26 6.44 10.28 6.00
N LEU A 27 5.82 9.40 5.21
CA LEU A 27 5.66 7.98 5.54
C LEU A 27 6.59 7.08 4.70
N GLN A 28 7.77 7.61 4.36
CA GLN A 28 8.77 6.80 3.71
C GLN A 28 9.23 5.69 4.68
N ALA A 29 9.28 4.47 4.18
CA ALA A 29 9.70 3.29 4.94
C ALA A 29 10.82 2.57 4.19
N PRO A 30 11.72 1.84 4.88
CA PRO A 30 12.66 0.95 4.22
C PRO A 30 11.90 -0.17 3.49
N ASP A 31 12.55 -0.79 2.51
CA ASP A 31 11.99 -1.93 1.82
C ASP A 31 11.79 -3.11 2.79
N ALA A 32 10.67 -3.79 2.66
CA ALA A 32 10.39 -4.96 3.48
C ALA A 32 11.30 -6.13 3.06
N PRO A 33 11.72 -6.99 4.01
CA PRO A 33 12.41 -8.22 3.67
C PRO A 33 11.56 -9.11 2.76
N PRO A 34 12.17 -9.99 1.95
CA PRO A 34 11.43 -10.94 1.12
C PRO A 34 10.43 -11.75 1.96
N GLY A 35 9.18 -11.84 1.49
CA GLY A 35 8.10 -12.55 2.19
C GLY A 35 7.38 -11.73 3.28
N TYR A 36 7.74 -10.47 3.47
CA TYR A 36 7.08 -9.58 4.42
C TYR A 36 6.52 -8.33 3.76
N VAL A 37 5.52 -7.72 4.42
CA VAL A 37 4.94 -6.43 4.03
C VAL A 37 5.04 -5.48 5.20
N HIS A 38 5.45 -4.26 4.93
CA HIS A 38 5.46 -3.16 5.90
C HIS A 38 4.15 -2.40 5.92
N ARG A 39 3.76 -1.95 7.11
CA ARG A 39 2.60 -1.07 7.29
C ARG A 39 2.82 -0.14 8.48
N TRP A 40 2.38 1.10 8.32
CA TRP A 40 2.29 2.05 9.42
C TRP A 40 1.05 1.79 10.28
N ILE A 41 1.26 1.62 11.58
CA ILE A 41 0.21 1.37 12.57
C ILE A 41 0.19 2.53 13.57
N ARG A 42 -1.00 3.05 13.85
CA ARG A 42 -1.16 4.14 14.79
C ARG A 42 -0.94 3.65 16.21
N VAL A 43 -0.01 4.32 16.93
CA VAL A 43 0.34 4.08 18.33
C VAL A 43 -0.25 5.14 19.23
N ALA A 44 -0.29 6.39 18.76
CA ALA A 44 -0.79 7.51 19.50
C ALA A 44 -1.61 8.46 18.63
N MET A 45 -2.56 9.16 19.25
CA MET A 45 -3.35 10.20 18.62
C MET A 45 -3.53 11.35 19.60
N ARG A 46 -3.14 12.56 19.17
CA ARG A 46 -3.22 13.79 19.99
C ARG A 46 -2.50 13.69 21.33
N GLY A 47 -1.39 12.95 21.40
CA GLY A 47 -0.62 12.75 22.63
C GLY A 47 -1.09 11.63 23.53
N GLU A 48 -2.21 10.96 23.20
CA GLU A 48 -2.71 9.80 23.92
C GLU A 48 -2.38 8.49 23.20
N GLU A 49 -1.97 7.48 23.96
CA GLU A 49 -1.68 6.14 23.42
C GLU A 49 -2.95 5.42 22.97
N ASP A 50 -2.96 4.91 21.74
CA ASP A 50 -4.03 4.06 21.21
C ASP A 50 -3.76 2.57 21.47
N LYS A 51 -3.88 2.19 22.75
CA LYS A 51 -3.59 0.81 23.20
C LYS A 51 -4.51 -0.23 22.53
N MET A 52 -5.76 0.13 22.24
CA MET A 52 -6.71 -0.81 21.63
C MET A 52 -6.32 -1.15 20.21
N ASN A 53 -5.96 -0.14 19.40
CA ASN A 53 -5.52 -0.36 18.02
C ASN A 53 -4.24 -1.20 17.97
N VAL A 54 -3.25 -0.84 18.78
CA VAL A 54 -1.97 -1.57 18.81
C VAL A 54 -2.15 -3.01 19.24
N ASN A 55 -2.89 -3.27 20.32
CA ASN A 55 -3.16 -4.64 20.78
C ASN A 55 -3.92 -5.47 19.74
N SER A 56 -4.88 -4.87 19.04
CA SER A 56 -5.57 -5.54 17.94
C SER A 56 -4.61 -5.95 16.84
N LYS A 57 -3.71 -5.05 16.44
CA LYS A 57 -2.75 -5.32 15.37
C LYS A 57 -1.70 -6.35 15.77
N LEU A 58 -1.18 -6.29 16.99
CA LEU A 58 -0.25 -7.31 17.49
C LEU A 58 -0.90 -8.70 17.54
N ARG A 59 -2.18 -8.80 17.89
CA ARG A 59 -2.93 -10.07 17.86
C ARG A 59 -3.19 -10.58 16.45
N GLU A 60 -3.26 -9.68 15.47
CA GLU A 60 -3.33 -10.05 14.04
C GLU A 60 -1.99 -10.57 13.50
N GLY A 61 -0.91 -10.54 14.28
CA GLY A 61 0.42 -11.00 13.89
C GLY A 61 1.36 -9.91 13.35
N TRP A 62 1.02 -8.64 13.53
CA TRP A 62 1.93 -7.54 13.19
C TRP A 62 3.06 -7.43 14.20
N GLU A 63 4.29 -7.33 13.71
CA GLU A 63 5.51 -7.18 14.50
C GLU A 63 6.12 -5.79 14.30
N PRO A 64 6.46 -5.06 15.39
CA PRO A 64 7.16 -3.78 15.26
C PRO A 64 8.54 -3.95 14.65
N VAL A 65 8.92 -3.05 13.74
CA VAL A 65 10.21 -3.03 13.06
C VAL A 65 11.17 -2.11 13.80
N ARG A 66 12.32 -2.64 14.24
CA ARG A 66 13.33 -1.88 14.93
C ARG A 66 14.31 -1.22 13.97
N LYS A 67 14.86 -0.07 14.39
CA LYS A 67 15.87 0.63 13.61
C LYS A 67 17.15 -0.21 13.43
N ASP A 68 17.50 -1.00 14.42
CA ASP A 68 18.70 -1.85 14.39
C ASP A 68 18.70 -2.86 13.23
N GLU A 69 17.51 -3.20 12.73
CA GLU A 69 17.33 -4.08 11.57
C GLU A 69 17.68 -3.39 10.24
N TYR A 70 17.72 -2.05 10.24
CA TYR A 70 17.97 -1.23 9.04
C TYR A 70 19.04 -0.15 9.31
N PRO A 71 20.31 -0.53 9.51
CA PRO A 71 21.36 0.42 9.88
C PRO A 71 21.62 1.49 8.82
N ASP A 72 21.43 1.14 7.53
CA ASP A 72 21.64 2.04 6.40
C ASP A 72 20.47 2.99 6.14
N TYR A 73 19.37 2.83 6.86
CA TYR A 73 18.18 3.66 6.68
C TYR A 73 18.03 4.67 7.81
N GLU A 74 18.14 5.96 7.48
CA GLU A 74 17.87 7.05 8.45
C GLU A 74 16.36 7.18 8.65
N ALA A 75 15.85 6.56 9.72
CA ALA A 75 14.46 6.70 10.12
C ALA A 75 14.35 7.33 11.50
N PRO A 76 13.33 8.16 11.72
CA PRO A 76 12.95 8.56 13.07
C PRO A 76 12.51 7.35 13.87
N THR A 77 12.84 7.34 15.15
CA THR A 77 12.49 6.28 16.10
C THR A 77 11.56 6.83 17.17
N ILE A 78 10.85 5.93 17.82
CA ILE A 78 10.14 6.24 19.05
C ILE A 78 11.17 6.28 20.19
N ASP A 79 11.29 7.43 20.84
CA ASP A 79 12.36 7.70 21.82
C ASP A 79 11.99 7.20 23.23
N GLU A 80 10.69 7.03 23.53
CA GLU A 80 10.23 6.71 24.88
C GLU A 80 9.12 5.64 24.87
N GLY A 81 9.06 4.88 25.95
CA GLY A 81 7.97 3.97 26.22
C GLY A 81 8.21 2.53 25.75
N ARG A 82 7.12 1.76 25.64
CA ARG A 82 7.15 0.33 25.30
C ARG A 82 7.77 0.01 23.94
N TYR A 83 7.71 0.97 23.01
CA TYR A 83 8.15 0.81 21.62
C TYR A 83 9.40 1.60 21.33
N GLU A 84 10.24 1.85 22.33
CA GLU A 84 11.53 2.52 22.18
C GLU A 84 12.43 1.77 21.17
N GLY A 85 13.04 2.54 20.25
CA GLY A 85 13.89 2.00 19.19
C GLY A 85 13.14 1.40 17.99
N VAL A 86 11.82 1.40 18.01
CA VAL A 86 10.99 1.06 16.84
C VAL A 86 10.95 2.25 15.88
N ILE A 87 10.99 1.98 14.57
CA ILE A 87 10.83 3.02 13.55
C ILE A 87 9.43 3.61 13.68
N GLY A 88 9.36 4.91 13.99
CA GLY A 88 8.08 5.58 14.21
C GLY A 88 8.12 7.07 14.00
N GLN A 89 7.02 7.65 13.56
CA GLN A 89 6.87 9.07 13.29
C GLN A 89 5.43 9.53 13.45
N GLY A 90 5.25 10.67 14.11
CA GLY A 90 3.93 11.34 14.20
C GLY A 90 2.83 10.49 14.81
N GLY A 91 3.15 9.65 15.80
CA GLY A 91 2.19 8.75 16.44
C GLY A 91 1.93 7.46 15.66
N LEU A 92 2.75 7.17 14.65
CA LEU A 92 2.72 5.92 13.88
C LEU A 92 3.99 5.11 14.16
N MET A 93 3.89 3.81 14.18
CA MET A 93 5.02 2.89 14.18
C MET A 93 5.01 2.00 12.94
N LEU A 94 6.19 1.66 12.46
CA LEU A 94 6.35 0.72 11.36
C LEU A 94 6.25 -0.70 11.88
N CYS A 95 5.40 -1.50 11.25
CA CYS A 95 5.26 -2.91 11.55
C CYS A 95 5.36 -3.74 10.28
N ARG A 96 5.73 -5.01 10.45
CA ARG A 96 5.78 -6.01 9.37
C ARG A 96 4.87 -7.18 9.67
N ILE A 97 4.47 -7.88 8.62
CA ILE A 97 3.71 -9.13 8.71
C ILE A 97 4.09 -10.01 7.51
N PRO A 98 4.05 -11.35 7.61
CA PRO A 98 4.21 -12.23 6.46
C PRO A 98 3.15 -11.97 5.38
N VAL A 99 3.55 -12.01 4.11
CA VAL A 99 2.66 -11.82 2.95
C VAL A 99 1.50 -12.82 2.97
N GLU A 100 1.78 -14.06 3.35
CA GLU A 100 0.81 -15.15 3.46
C GLU A 100 -0.36 -14.78 4.40
N THR A 101 -0.07 -14.20 5.55
CA THR A 101 -1.10 -13.75 6.50
C THR A 101 -1.97 -12.63 5.92
N VAL A 102 -1.37 -11.74 5.09
CA VAL A 102 -2.13 -10.69 4.39
C VAL A 102 -3.07 -11.30 3.35
N GLU A 103 -2.59 -12.29 2.61
CA GLU A 103 -3.37 -12.99 1.60
C GLU A 103 -4.53 -13.77 2.23
N GLU A 104 -4.29 -14.53 3.30
CA GLU A 104 -5.31 -15.24 4.05
C GLU A 104 -6.38 -14.29 4.60
N ARG A 105 -5.95 -13.18 5.18
CA ARG A 105 -6.86 -12.13 5.67
C ARG A 105 -7.72 -11.55 4.56
N THR A 106 -7.11 -11.26 3.42
CA THR A 106 -7.81 -10.71 2.26
C THR A 106 -8.82 -11.73 1.70
N ALA A 107 -8.43 -13.00 1.63
CA ALA A 107 -9.31 -14.08 1.20
C ALA A 107 -10.51 -14.26 2.16
N TYR A 108 -10.26 -14.22 3.48
CA TYR A 108 -11.30 -14.34 4.50
C TYR A 108 -12.34 -13.22 4.39
N TYR A 109 -11.91 -11.95 4.40
CA TYR A 109 -12.85 -10.83 4.33
C TYR A 109 -13.49 -10.70 2.94
N GLY A 110 -12.77 -11.02 1.88
CA GLY A 110 -13.31 -11.07 0.53
C GLY A 110 -14.38 -12.16 0.36
N GLY A 111 -14.17 -13.32 0.96
CA GLY A 111 -15.17 -14.39 1.03
C GLY A 111 -16.44 -13.93 1.75
N ARG A 112 -16.29 -13.40 2.96
CA ARG A 112 -17.41 -12.89 3.75
C ARG A 112 -18.20 -11.78 3.05
N THR A 113 -17.51 -10.86 2.39
CA THR A 113 -18.18 -9.81 1.61
C THR A 113 -18.97 -10.38 0.45
N ARG A 114 -18.41 -11.36 -0.27
CA ARG A 114 -19.12 -12.04 -1.38
C ARG A 114 -20.36 -12.79 -0.90
N GLU A 115 -20.27 -13.49 0.22
CA GLU A 115 -21.41 -14.17 0.84
C GLU A 115 -22.52 -13.21 1.22
N GLN A 116 -22.18 -12.08 1.85
CA GLN A 116 -23.15 -11.04 2.19
C GLN A 116 -23.80 -10.45 0.95
N MET A 117 -23.03 -10.16 -0.10
CA MET A 117 -23.57 -9.66 -1.36
C MET A 117 -24.51 -10.66 -2.03
N THR A 118 -24.14 -11.94 -2.04
CA THR A 118 -24.99 -13.00 -2.58
C THR A 118 -26.30 -13.13 -1.79
N ALA A 119 -26.23 -13.02 -0.46
CA ALA A 119 -27.43 -13.08 0.39
C ALA A 119 -28.39 -11.92 0.11
N VAL A 120 -27.84 -10.70 -0.06
CA VAL A 120 -28.64 -9.51 -0.42
C VAL A 120 -29.30 -9.69 -1.80
N ASP A 121 -28.54 -10.18 -2.78
CA ASP A 121 -29.05 -10.41 -4.14
C ASP A 121 -30.18 -11.47 -4.14
N GLN A 122 -29.98 -12.54 -3.40
CA GLN A 122 -31.01 -13.59 -3.25
C GLN A 122 -32.28 -13.05 -2.56
N TYR A 123 -32.11 -12.18 -1.56
CA TYR A 123 -33.25 -11.55 -0.87
C TYR A 123 -34.02 -10.65 -1.84
N LEU A 124 -33.33 -9.78 -2.57
CA LEU A 124 -33.93 -8.91 -3.58
C LEU A 124 -34.66 -9.71 -4.70
N MET A 125 -34.06 -10.81 -5.15
CA MET A 125 -34.69 -11.66 -6.16
C MET A 125 -35.94 -12.38 -5.65
N LYS A 126 -36.05 -12.69 -4.35
CA LYS A 126 -37.27 -13.25 -3.75
C LYS A 126 -38.43 -12.26 -3.71
N GLU A 127 -38.13 -10.96 -3.59
CA GLU A 127 -39.14 -9.90 -3.55
C GLU A 127 -39.53 -9.40 -4.97
N GLN A 128 -38.99 -10.03 -6.00
CA GLN A 128 -39.30 -9.67 -7.38
C GLN A 128 -40.78 -9.91 -7.71
N HIS A 129 -41.44 -8.89 -8.24
CA HIS A 129 -42.82 -9.00 -8.75
C HIS A 129 -42.81 -9.02 -10.28
N PRO A 130 -43.68 -9.82 -10.95
CA PRO A 130 -43.71 -9.90 -12.41
C PRO A 130 -43.97 -8.56 -13.10
N SER A 131 -44.65 -7.62 -12.43
CA SER A 131 -44.90 -6.27 -12.96
C SER A 131 -43.74 -5.28 -12.75
N MET A 132 -42.76 -5.62 -11.92
CA MET A 132 -41.56 -4.83 -11.66
C MET A 132 -40.34 -5.75 -11.55
N PRO A 133 -39.81 -6.22 -12.68
CA PRO A 133 -38.62 -7.06 -12.65
C PRO A 133 -37.39 -6.27 -12.15
N ILE A 134 -36.71 -6.82 -11.15
CA ILE A 134 -35.48 -6.25 -10.63
C ILE A 134 -34.34 -6.69 -11.54
N GLN A 135 -33.70 -5.71 -12.21
CA GLN A 135 -32.48 -5.95 -12.97
C GLN A 135 -31.27 -5.61 -12.09
N ASN A 136 -30.45 -6.61 -11.80
CA ASN A 136 -29.21 -6.43 -11.04
C ASN A 136 -28.04 -6.38 -12.03
N ASP A 137 -27.80 -5.21 -12.61
CA ASP A 137 -26.66 -4.96 -13.49
C ASP A 137 -25.61 -4.13 -12.73
N ARG A 138 -24.64 -4.83 -12.13
CA ARG A 138 -23.55 -4.21 -11.39
C ARG A 138 -22.37 -4.01 -12.33
N GLN A 139 -22.28 -2.82 -12.91
CA GLN A 139 -21.12 -2.41 -13.69
C GLN A 139 -20.30 -1.39 -12.89
N SER A 140 -19.12 -1.80 -12.44
CA SER A 140 -18.12 -0.88 -11.89
C SER A 140 -17.03 -0.67 -12.92
N ARG A 141 -16.95 0.53 -13.49
CA ARG A 141 -15.87 0.92 -14.38
C ARG A 141 -15.01 1.97 -13.73
N VAL A 142 -13.80 1.58 -13.33
CA VAL A 142 -12.79 2.52 -12.84
C VAL A 142 -11.96 2.96 -14.04
N THR A 143 -12.16 4.21 -14.49
CA THR A 143 -11.30 4.85 -15.49
C THR A 143 -10.21 5.61 -14.74
N PHE A 144 -9.00 5.05 -14.70
CA PHE A 144 -7.83 5.86 -14.38
C PHE A 144 -7.55 6.74 -15.60
N GLY A 145 -7.49 8.06 -15.40
CA GLY A 145 -7.21 9.03 -16.45
C GLY A 145 -5.84 8.78 -17.09
N GLY A 146 -5.76 7.82 -17.95
CA GLY A 146 -4.67 7.58 -18.87
C GLY A 146 -4.81 8.54 -20.04
N ARG A 147 -3.92 9.53 -20.12
CA ARG A 147 -3.77 10.37 -21.32
C ARG A 147 -3.29 9.44 -22.44
N GLU A 148 -4.19 9.12 -23.34
CA GLU A 148 -3.85 8.44 -24.59
C GLU A 148 -2.84 9.32 -25.34
N ARG A 149 -1.61 8.83 -25.51
CA ARG A 149 -0.64 9.45 -26.41
C ARG A 149 -1.00 8.96 -27.80
N ASP A 150 -1.64 9.81 -28.55
CA ASP A 150 -1.74 9.64 -29.99
C ASP A 150 -0.33 9.53 -30.56
N SER A 151 0.01 8.34 -31.01
CA SER A 151 1.20 8.09 -31.86
C SER A 151 0.79 8.37 -33.30
N ASN A 152 1.22 9.53 -33.80
CA ASN A 152 1.27 9.83 -35.22
C ASN A 152 2.71 9.70 -35.72
#